data_0eab579339bf6ee2aa7f35af3eb686f4
#
_entry.id   0eab579339bf6ee2aa7f35af3eb686f4
#
_cell.length_a   1.000
_cell.length_b   1.000
_cell.length_c   1.000
_cell.angle_alpha   90.00
_cell.angle_beta   90.00
_cell.angle_gamma   90.00
#
_symmetry.space_group_name_H-M   'P 1'
#
loop_
_entity.id
_entity.type
_entity.pdbx_description
1 polymer ?
#
loop_
_entity_poly.entity_id
_entity_poly.type
_entity_poly.pdbx_seq_one_letter_code
_entity_poly.pdbx_strand_id
1 'polypeptide(L)'
;MVKADPPKLLISLKKRMGGCANRGEGAVKGVYSPQNLPGSKNNVVLHNRTNLPIKLRPPQDGDWNYIYDSWKRSFKETMPWVPTPNFFQAMGKRVEEIKARGETRFFIACDPEDEDFIFGWGCFGRKNLIHYVFVKQAFRHALVAIRLVEHATNTSKPIVFTHWTRVCEKLNKKYPRALRYEPSKLPKS
;
A
#
# COMPACT_ATOMS: atom_id res chain seq x y z
N MET A 1 -6.25 30.82 13.51
CA MET A 1 -5.76 29.46 13.18
C MET A 1 -5.76 29.32 11.67
N VAL A 2 -4.58 29.36 11.03
CA VAL A 2 -4.45 29.17 9.58
C VAL A 2 -4.55 27.67 9.29
N LYS A 3 -5.58 27.22 8.57
CA LYS A 3 -5.68 25.86 8.06
C LYS A 3 -4.54 25.69 7.05
N ALA A 4 -3.55 24.86 7.41
CA ALA A 4 -2.49 24.48 6.48
C ALA A 4 -3.10 23.66 5.33
N ASP A 5 -2.90 24.10 4.11
CA ASP A 5 -3.29 23.33 2.92
C ASP A 5 -2.61 21.98 2.90
N PRO A 6 -3.32 20.89 2.48
CA PRO A 6 -2.73 19.57 2.37
C PRO A 6 -1.53 19.62 1.40
N PRO A 7 -0.47 18.82 1.68
CA PRO A 7 0.76 18.89 0.89
C PRO A 7 0.48 18.58 -0.58
N LYS A 8 1.05 19.38 -1.47
CA LYS A 8 0.93 19.30 -2.95
C LYS A 8 1.13 17.88 -3.51
N LEU A 9 1.81 17.03 -2.77
CA LEU A 9 2.03 15.60 -3.08
C LEU A 9 0.72 14.82 -3.25
N LEU A 10 -0.18 14.89 -2.27
CA LEU A 10 -1.43 14.11 -2.28
C LEU A 10 -2.46 14.69 -3.25
N ILE A 11 -2.53 16.03 -3.35
CA ILE A 11 -3.38 16.70 -4.35
C ILE A 11 -2.94 16.31 -5.75
N SER A 12 -1.63 16.28 -6.03
CA SER A 12 -1.10 15.89 -7.34
C SER A 12 -1.29 14.40 -7.65
N LEU A 13 -1.18 13.51 -6.66
CA LEU A 13 -1.48 12.08 -6.82
C LEU A 13 -2.96 11.85 -7.10
N LYS A 14 -3.86 12.48 -6.35
CA LYS A 14 -5.31 12.41 -6.58
C LYS A 14 -5.69 12.96 -7.96
N LYS A 15 -5.12 14.10 -8.38
CA LYS A 15 -5.42 14.73 -9.68
C LYS A 15 -4.96 13.90 -10.88
N ARG A 16 -3.84 13.17 -10.79
CA ARG A 16 -3.38 12.28 -11.88
C ARG A 16 -4.14 10.97 -11.96
N MET A 17 -4.62 10.46 -10.84
CA MET A 17 -5.41 9.23 -10.81
C MET A 17 -6.88 9.47 -11.19
N GLY A 18 -7.38 10.71 -11.02
CA GLY A 18 -8.72 11.13 -11.46
C GLY A 18 -8.81 11.60 -12.91
N GLY A 19 -7.69 11.87 -13.58
CA GLY A 19 -7.67 12.49 -14.91
C GLY A 19 -7.90 11.56 -16.11
N CYS A 20 -8.21 10.27 -15.90
CA CYS A 20 -8.57 9.33 -16.97
C CYS A 20 -10.07 9.07 -17.09
N ALA A 21 -10.92 9.96 -16.58
CA ALA A 21 -12.37 9.83 -16.71
C ALA A 21 -12.93 11.06 -17.43
N ASN A 22 -13.02 11.01 -18.77
CA ASN A 22 -14.14 11.57 -19.53
C ASN A 22 -13.92 11.32 -21.02
N ARG A 23 -14.40 10.18 -21.52
CA ARG A 23 -15.03 10.03 -22.82
C ARG A 23 -15.89 8.77 -22.78
N GLY A 24 -17.22 8.95 -22.82
CA GLY A 24 -18.21 7.89 -23.08
C GLY A 24 -19.22 7.72 -21.94
N GLU A 25 -20.34 8.42 -22.04
CA GLU A 25 -21.55 8.14 -21.27
C GLU A 25 -22.11 6.77 -21.63
N GLY A 26 -22.42 5.98 -20.59
CA GLY A 26 -23.09 4.69 -20.71
C GLY A 26 -23.28 4.10 -19.32
N ALA A 27 -24.34 4.56 -18.61
CA ALA A 27 -24.68 4.02 -17.31
C ALA A 27 -25.21 2.58 -17.44
N VAL A 28 -24.44 1.61 -16.91
CA VAL A 28 -24.98 0.26 -16.65
C VAL A 28 -24.74 -0.04 -15.17
N LYS A 29 -25.85 -0.14 -14.43
CA LYS A 29 -25.89 -0.65 -13.06
C LYS A 29 -25.51 -2.14 -13.08
N GLY A 30 -24.27 -2.48 -12.73
CA GLY A 30 -23.84 -3.86 -12.55
C GLY A 30 -24.05 -4.28 -11.10
N VAL A 31 -25.01 -5.16 -10.88
CA VAL A 31 -25.22 -5.88 -9.60
C VAL A 31 -24.07 -6.86 -9.44
N TYR A 32 -23.31 -6.72 -8.35
CA TYR A 32 -22.26 -7.66 -7.97
C TYR A 32 -22.90 -8.95 -7.43
N SER A 33 -22.70 -10.07 -8.12
CA SER A 33 -23.15 -11.39 -7.66
C SER A 33 -21.94 -12.19 -7.15
N PRO A 34 -21.95 -12.74 -5.91
CA PRO A 34 -20.80 -13.42 -5.31
C PRO A 34 -20.61 -14.89 -5.73
N GLN A 35 -21.02 -15.27 -6.95
CA GLN A 35 -20.92 -16.66 -7.40
C GLN A 35 -19.81 -16.88 -8.44
N ASN A 36 -18.53 -16.62 -8.10
CA ASN A 36 -17.44 -17.09 -8.94
C ASN A 36 -16.34 -17.73 -8.11
N LEU A 37 -16.42 -19.05 -7.96
CA LEU A 37 -15.41 -19.95 -7.41
C LEU A 37 -14.11 -19.93 -8.27
N PRO A 38 -12.93 -20.23 -7.66
CA PRO A 38 -11.64 -20.14 -8.32
C PRO A 38 -11.46 -21.20 -9.40
N GLY A 39 -11.38 -20.79 -10.64
CA GLY A 39 -11.13 -21.65 -11.80
C GLY A 39 -11.52 -21.05 -13.15
N SER A 40 -12.27 -19.98 -13.18
CA SER A 40 -12.67 -19.32 -14.42
C SER A 40 -11.69 -18.22 -14.82
N LYS A 41 -11.16 -18.33 -16.06
CA LYS A 41 -10.38 -17.27 -16.73
C LYS A 41 -11.30 -16.07 -17.07
N ASN A 42 -11.97 -15.53 -16.09
CA ASN A 42 -12.80 -14.35 -16.29
C ASN A 42 -11.93 -13.10 -16.12
N ASN A 43 -11.66 -12.42 -17.21
CA ASN A 43 -11.17 -11.05 -17.21
C ASN A 43 -12.16 -10.20 -16.42
N VAL A 44 -11.87 -9.98 -15.14
CA VAL A 44 -12.58 -8.98 -14.34
C VAL A 44 -12.23 -7.63 -14.93
N VAL A 45 -13.09 -7.14 -15.81
CA VAL A 45 -13.02 -5.77 -16.36
C VAL A 45 -13.37 -4.82 -15.21
N LEU A 46 -12.35 -4.34 -14.51
CA LEU A 46 -12.49 -3.35 -13.45
C LEU A 46 -12.81 -1.99 -14.08
N HIS A 47 -14.08 -1.75 -14.37
CA HIS A 47 -14.55 -0.43 -14.74
C HIS A 47 -14.57 0.49 -13.52
N ASN A 48 -13.92 1.65 -13.66
CA ASN A 48 -13.93 2.79 -12.73
C ASN A 48 -13.33 2.52 -11.32
N ARG A 49 -12.01 2.26 -11.26
CA ARG A 49 -11.24 1.95 -10.04
C ARG A 49 -11.15 3.07 -8.99
N THR A 50 -11.67 4.27 -9.28
CA THR A 50 -11.56 5.44 -8.40
C THR A 50 -12.53 5.42 -7.22
N ASN A 51 -13.61 4.63 -7.28
CA ASN A 51 -14.65 4.56 -6.26
C ASN A 51 -14.73 3.19 -5.57
N LEU A 52 -13.60 2.47 -5.50
CA LEU A 52 -13.55 1.22 -4.75
C LEU A 52 -13.89 1.48 -3.27
N PRO A 53 -14.93 0.87 -2.70
CA PRO A 53 -15.18 0.94 -1.27
C PRO A 53 -14.04 0.24 -0.55
N ILE A 54 -13.41 0.95 0.40
CA ILE A 54 -12.24 0.44 1.13
C ILE A 54 -12.50 0.57 2.61
N LYS A 55 -12.49 -0.56 3.32
CA LYS A 55 -12.42 -0.63 4.77
C LYS A 55 -10.96 -0.76 5.21
N LEU A 56 -10.58 0.00 6.23
CA LEU A 56 -9.26 -0.12 6.86
C LEU A 56 -9.44 -0.74 8.24
N ARG A 57 -8.70 -1.81 8.52
CA ARG A 57 -8.71 -2.51 9.80
C ARG A 57 -7.31 -2.92 10.27
N PRO A 58 -7.09 -3.20 11.56
CA PRO A 58 -5.87 -3.87 12.01
C PRO A 58 -5.81 -5.30 11.44
N PRO A 59 -4.60 -5.91 11.34
CA PRO A 59 -4.47 -7.31 10.97
C PRO A 59 -5.12 -8.23 12.00
N GLN A 60 -5.72 -9.30 11.51
CA GLN A 60 -6.16 -10.48 12.27
C GLN A 60 -5.09 -11.57 12.18
N ASP A 61 -5.21 -12.63 12.98
CA ASP A 61 -4.21 -13.70 13.03
C ASP A 61 -3.99 -14.39 11.67
N GLY A 62 -5.05 -14.58 10.89
CA GLY A 62 -4.98 -15.17 9.55
C GLY A 62 -4.25 -14.32 8.50
N ASP A 63 -4.16 -13.00 8.72
CA ASP A 63 -3.55 -12.08 7.74
C ASP A 63 -2.02 -12.15 7.73
N TRP A 64 -1.40 -12.60 8.82
CA TRP A 64 0.07 -12.50 8.98
C TRP A 64 0.83 -13.29 7.93
N ASN A 65 0.36 -14.48 7.57
CA ASN A 65 1.01 -15.27 6.52
C ASN A 65 0.99 -14.53 5.18
N TYR A 66 -0.13 -13.89 4.85
CA TYR A 66 -0.26 -13.09 3.65
C TYR A 66 0.64 -11.85 3.67
N ILE A 67 0.70 -11.12 4.80
CA ILE A 67 1.55 -9.94 4.98
C ILE A 67 3.02 -10.34 4.76
N TYR A 68 3.50 -11.38 5.44
CA TYR A 68 4.89 -11.83 5.34
C TYR A 68 5.28 -12.29 3.95
N ASP A 69 4.45 -13.09 3.32
CA ASP A 69 4.71 -13.62 1.99
C ASP A 69 4.73 -12.51 0.93
N SER A 70 3.71 -11.67 0.93
CA SER A 70 3.63 -10.56 -0.02
C SER A 70 4.74 -9.53 0.17
N TRP A 71 5.15 -9.24 1.43
CA TRP A 71 6.28 -8.36 1.71
C TRP A 71 7.59 -8.93 1.16
N LYS A 72 7.92 -10.16 1.56
CA LYS A 72 9.16 -10.82 1.13
C LYS A 72 9.25 -10.93 -0.40
N ARG A 73 8.18 -11.39 -1.05
CA ARG A 73 8.17 -11.57 -2.51
C ARG A 73 8.27 -10.23 -3.24
N SER A 74 7.44 -9.24 -2.89
CA SER A 74 7.46 -7.95 -3.57
C SER A 74 8.73 -7.15 -3.32
N PHE A 75 9.37 -7.30 -2.14
CA PHE A 75 10.64 -6.65 -1.88
C PHE A 75 11.81 -7.37 -2.53
N LYS A 76 11.76 -8.71 -2.70
CA LYS A 76 12.74 -9.50 -3.45
C LYS A 76 12.89 -9.00 -4.90
N GLU A 77 11.80 -8.55 -5.52
CA GLU A 77 11.83 -7.97 -6.86
C GLU A 77 12.72 -6.73 -6.96
N THR A 78 12.97 -6.05 -5.85
CA THR A 78 13.88 -4.88 -5.79
C THR A 78 15.33 -5.25 -5.63
N MET A 79 15.63 -6.50 -5.25
CA MET A 79 16.97 -7.04 -5.00
C MET A 79 17.20 -8.38 -5.74
N PRO A 80 17.12 -8.42 -7.07
CA PRO A 80 17.20 -9.67 -7.84
C PRO A 80 18.56 -10.37 -7.69
N TRP A 81 19.63 -9.61 -7.42
CA TRP A 81 21.01 -10.13 -7.27
C TRP A 81 21.28 -10.88 -5.96
N VAL A 82 20.43 -10.72 -4.92
CA VAL A 82 20.60 -11.44 -3.65
C VAL A 82 20.10 -12.87 -3.83
N PRO A 83 20.87 -13.93 -3.44
CA PRO A 83 20.39 -15.32 -3.47
C PRO A 83 19.09 -15.47 -2.69
N THR A 84 18.13 -16.20 -3.27
CA THR A 84 16.76 -16.28 -2.74
C THR A 84 16.68 -16.83 -1.31
N PRO A 85 17.37 -17.92 -0.93
CA PRO A 85 17.31 -18.44 0.45
C PRO A 85 17.78 -17.41 1.48
N ASN A 86 18.95 -16.80 1.23
CA ASN A 86 19.54 -15.79 2.12
C ASN A 86 18.63 -14.57 2.28
N PHE A 87 18.02 -14.12 1.17
CA PHE A 87 17.09 -13.00 1.20
C PHE A 87 15.87 -13.31 2.08
N PHE A 88 15.21 -14.47 1.86
CA PHE A 88 13.99 -14.80 2.61
C PHE A 88 14.24 -14.99 4.10
N GLN A 89 15.39 -15.58 4.47
CA GLN A 89 15.79 -15.73 5.87
C GLN A 89 16.02 -14.37 6.53
N ALA A 90 16.88 -13.53 5.95
CA ALA A 90 17.19 -12.20 6.48
C ALA A 90 15.97 -11.30 6.54
N MET A 91 15.13 -11.32 5.49
CA MET A 91 13.94 -10.51 5.42
C MET A 91 12.87 -10.97 6.41
N GLY A 92 12.72 -12.29 6.61
CA GLY A 92 11.83 -12.86 7.62
C GLY A 92 12.17 -12.35 9.02
N LYS A 93 13.44 -12.47 9.42
CA LYS A 93 13.93 -11.94 10.70
C LYS A 93 13.63 -10.44 10.84
N ARG A 94 13.91 -9.65 9.81
CA ARG A 94 13.67 -8.20 9.83
C ARG A 94 12.19 -7.84 9.98
N VAL A 95 11.28 -8.54 9.32
CA VAL A 95 9.85 -8.31 9.45
C VAL A 95 9.37 -8.61 10.86
N GLU A 96 9.86 -9.69 11.49
CA GLU A 96 9.56 -10.00 12.89
C GLU A 96 10.09 -8.92 13.84
N GLU A 97 11.32 -8.43 13.63
CA GLU A 97 11.88 -7.34 14.43
C GLU A 97 11.08 -6.03 14.30
N ILE A 98 10.58 -5.73 13.12
CA ILE A 98 9.69 -4.56 12.89
C ILE A 98 8.36 -4.78 13.60
N LYS A 99 7.76 -5.97 13.48
CA LYS A 99 6.49 -6.32 14.13
C LYS A 99 6.58 -6.26 15.65
N ALA A 100 7.68 -6.75 16.22
CA ALA A 100 7.90 -6.77 17.67
C ALA A 100 8.04 -5.38 18.30
N ARG A 101 8.27 -4.33 17.51
CA ARG A 101 8.33 -2.96 18.02
C ARG A 101 6.94 -2.47 18.39
N GLY A 102 6.71 -2.14 19.67
CA GLY A 102 5.42 -1.67 20.19
C GLY A 102 4.89 -0.37 19.58
N GLU A 103 5.68 0.31 18.77
CA GLU A 103 5.29 1.53 18.05
C GLU A 103 4.95 1.30 16.58
N THR A 104 5.07 0.06 16.10
CA THR A 104 4.73 -0.32 14.73
C THR A 104 3.24 -0.65 14.63
N ARG A 105 2.60 -0.08 13.62
CA ARG A 105 1.18 -0.28 13.32
C ARG A 105 1.02 -0.85 11.94
N PHE A 106 0.16 -1.85 11.81
CA PHE A 106 -0.22 -2.42 10.54
C PHE A 106 -1.69 -2.11 10.26
N PHE A 107 -2.01 -1.85 9.00
CA PHE A 107 -3.37 -1.67 8.52
C PHE A 107 -3.59 -2.50 7.27
N ILE A 108 -4.72 -3.19 7.22
CA ILE A 108 -5.23 -3.91 6.06
C ILE A 108 -6.25 -3.02 5.36
N ALA A 109 -6.17 -2.95 4.05
CA ALA A 109 -7.21 -2.40 3.20
C ALA A 109 -7.97 -3.55 2.54
N CYS A 110 -9.24 -3.72 2.87
CA CYS A 110 -10.08 -4.83 2.40
C CYS A 110 -11.43 -4.33 1.89
N ASP A 111 -12.20 -5.25 1.34
CA ASP A 111 -13.59 -5.03 1.00
C ASP A 111 -14.42 -4.84 2.29
N PRO A 112 -15.32 -3.85 2.39
CA PRO A 112 -16.17 -3.68 3.56
C PRO A 112 -17.21 -4.79 3.74
N GLU A 113 -17.60 -5.50 2.68
CA GLU A 113 -18.57 -6.60 2.72
C GLU A 113 -17.88 -7.96 2.92
N ASP A 114 -16.61 -8.09 2.50
CA ASP A 114 -15.79 -9.30 2.66
C ASP A 114 -14.40 -8.92 3.16
N GLU A 115 -14.22 -8.92 4.47
CA GLU A 115 -12.95 -8.49 5.09
C GLU A 115 -11.75 -9.39 4.77
N ASP A 116 -11.99 -10.62 4.31
CA ASP A 116 -10.94 -11.55 3.86
C ASP A 116 -10.46 -11.20 2.45
N PHE A 117 -11.24 -10.41 1.71
CA PHE A 117 -10.86 -9.93 0.40
C PHE A 117 -9.94 -8.69 0.51
N ILE A 118 -8.66 -8.94 0.74
CA ILE A 118 -7.64 -7.93 0.95
C ILE A 118 -7.21 -7.28 -0.37
N PHE A 119 -7.22 -5.94 -0.45
CA PHE A 119 -6.69 -5.14 -1.55
C PHE A 119 -5.20 -4.83 -1.39
N GLY A 120 -4.80 -4.59 -0.14
CA GLY A 120 -3.42 -4.24 0.21
C GLY A 120 -3.26 -4.06 1.72
N TRP A 121 -2.04 -3.74 2.13
CA TRP A 121 -1.72 -3.48 3.53
C TRP A 121 -0.56 -2.50 3.66
N GLY A 122 -0.39 -1.92 4.85
CA GLY A 122 0.72 -1.02 5.16
C GLY A 122 1.27 -1.23 6.56
N CYS A 123 2.58 -1.03 6.70
CA CYS A 123 3.32 -1.08 7.94
C CYS A 123 3.93 0.30 8.23
N PHE A 124 3.57 0.88 9.37
CA PHE A 124 3.86 2.24 9.74
C PHE A 124 4.46 2.32 11.15
N GLY A 125 5.50 3.14 11.30
CA GLY A 125 6.06 3.51 12.60
C GLY A 125 5.55 4.86 13.07
N ARG A 126 6.10 5.34 14.21
CA ARG A 126 5.84 6.70 14.69
C ARG A 126 6.43 7.78 13.78
N LYS A 127 6.00 9.03 13.95
CA LYS A 127 6.57 10.23 13.30
C LYS A 127 6.59 10.15 11.77
N ASN A 128 5.46 9.78 11.17
CA ASN A 128 5.32 9.66 9.71
C ASN A 128 6.26 8.65 9.05
N LEU A 129 6.64 7.62 9.76
CA LEU A 129 7.50 6.57 9.25
C LEU A 129 6.68 5.51 8.51
N ILE A 130 7.06 5.20 7.29
CA ILE A 130 6.53 4.09 6.49
C ILE A 130 7.61 3.03 6.36
N HIS A 131 7.35 1.83 6.88
CA HIS A 131 8.21 0.69 6.62
C HIS A 131 7.90 0.08 5.27
N TYR A 132 6.65 -0.24 5.01
CA TYR A 132 6.24 -0.81 3.73
C TYR A 132 4.77 -0.53 3.43
N VAL A 133 4.42 -0.46 2.14
CA VAL A 133 3.04 -0.45 1.65
C VAL A 133 2.97 -1.38 0.45
N PHE A 134 2.08 -2.35 0.54
CA PHE A 134 1.81 -3.31 -0.52
C PHE A 134 0.37 -3.16 -1.02
N VAL A 135 0.19 -3.20 -2.34
CA VAL A 135 -1.12 -3.23 -2.98
C VAL A 135 -1.10 -4.32 -4.04
N LYS A 136 -2.09 -5.21 -4.01
CA LYS A 136 -2.28 -6.23 -5.05
C LYS A 136 -2.32 -5.57 -6.43
N GLN A 137 -1.70 -6.18 -7.41
CA GLN A 137 -1.55 -5.61 -8.76
C GLN A 137 -2.87 -5.14 -9.37
N ALA A 138 -3.93 -5.91 -9.18
CA ALA A 138 -5.28 -5.60 -9.66
C ALA A 138 -5.84 -4.28 -9.10
N PHE A 139 -5.37 -3.81 -7.93
CA PHE A 139 -5.89 -2.63 -7.23
C PHE A 139 -4.92 -1.45 -7.18
N ARG A 140 -3.78 -1.50 -7.89
CA ARG A 140 -2.73 -0.45 -7.83
C ARG A 140 -3.19 0.94 -8.26
N HIS A 141 -4.25 1.06 -9.02
CA HIS A 141 -4.79 2.35 -9.48
C HIS A 141 -6.08 2.77 -8.74
N ALA A 142 -6.51 2.01 -7.73
CA ALA A 142 -7.73 2.25 -6.97
C ALA A 142 -7.52 3.08 -5.69
N LEU A 143 -6.47 3.89 -5.63
CA LEU A 143 -6.14 4.77 -4.49
C LEU A 143 -5.85 4.05 -3.15
N VAL A 144 -5.75 2.71 -3.13
CA VAL A 144 -5.55 1.90 -1.90
C VAL A 144 -4.33 2.37 -1.10
N ALA A 145 -3.17 2.55 -1.77
CA ALA A 145 -1.96 3.02 -1.09
C ALA A 145 -2.13 4.42 -0.49
N ILE A 146 -2.85 5.31 -1.17
CA ILE A 146 -3.11 6.67 -0.69
C ILE A 146 -3.98 6.61 0.56
N ARG A 147 -5.05 5.81 0.56
CA ARG A 147 -5.93 5.63 1.72
C ARG A 147 -5.17 5.10 2.94
N LEU A 148 -4.32 4.08 2.75
CA LEU A 148 -3.47 3.55 3.81
C LEU A 148 -2.52 4.62 4.39
N VAL A 149 -1.86 5.39 3.53
CA VAL A 149 -0.92 6.44 3.95
C VAL A 149 -1.65 7.60 4.65
N GLU A 150 -2.76 8.08 4.11
CA GLU A 150 -3.58 9.15 4.72
C GLU A 150 -4.10 8.75 6.10
N HIS A 151 -4.50 7.48 6.26
CA HIS A 151 -4.99 6.97 7.54
C HIS A 151 -3.88 6.88 8.60
N ALA A 152 -2.68 6.46 8.20
CA ALA A 152 -1.60 6.14 9.13
C ALA A 152 -0.64 7.31 9.41
N THR A 153 -0.60 8.34 8.56
CA THR A 153 0.39 9.42 8.61
C THR A 153 -0.25 10.81 8.58
N ASN A 154 0.47 11.79 9.13
CA ASN A 154 0.13 13.18 8.93
C ASN A 154 0.74 13.69 7.62
N THR A 155 -0.07 13.77 6.58
CA THR A 155 0.36 14.16 5.23
C THR A 155 0.78 15.63 5.08
N SER A 156 0.59 16.46 6.12
CA SER A 156 1.10 17.85 6.16
C SER A 156 2.59 17.91 6.54
N LYS A 157 3.19 16.79 6.95
CA LYS A 157 4.60 16.68 7.31
C LYS A 157 5.34 15.78 6.32
N PRO A 158 6.67 15.93 6.19
CA PRO A 158 7.47 15.01 5.39
C PRO A 158 7.26 13.56 5.83
N ILE A 159 7.13 12.66 4.86
CA ILE A 159 7.00 11.22 5.07
C ILE A 159 8.40 10.60 5.01
N VAL A 160 8.73 9.83 6.03
CA VAL A 160 9.98 9.06 6.10
C VAL A 160 9.70 7.63 5.69
N PHE A 161 10.59 7.02 4.90
CA PHE A 161 10.47 5.62 4.52
C PHE A 161 11.79 4.86 4.68
N THR A 162 11.70 3.57 5.02
CA THR A 162 12.86 2.74 5.35
C THR A 162 13.27 1.76 4.27
N HIS A 163 12.35 1.40 3.36
CA HIS A 163 12.62 0.47 2.28
C HIS A 163 12.64 1.21 0.94
N TRP A 164 13.75 1.09 0.21
CA TRP A 164 13.87 1.68 -1.12
C TRP A 164 13.20 0.78 -2.16
N THR A 165 12.19 1.28 -2.82
CA THR A 165 11.49 0.60 -3.91
C THR A 165 11.47 1.46 -5.17
N ARG A 166 11.22 0.87 -6.33
CA ARG A 166 11.06 1.62 -7.59
C ARG A 166 9.97 2.70 -7.51
N VAL A 167 8.93 2.45 -6.70
CA VAL A 167 7.86 3.44 -6.47
C VAL A 167 8.38 4.60 -5.62
N CYS A 168 9.10 4.30 -4.53
CA CYS A 168 9.73 5.33 -3.68
C CYS A 168 10.74 6.16 -4.49
N GLU A 169 11.54 5.54 -5.35
CA GLU A 169 12.47 6.26 -6.23
C GLU A 169 11.75 7.26 -7.13
N LYS A 170 10.69 6.83 -7.83
CA LYS A 170 9.89 7.70 -8.69
C LYS A 170 9.23 8.85 -7.92
N LEU A 171 8.70 8.56 -6.73
CA LEU A 171 8.08 9.55 -5.88
C LEU A 171 9.11 10.53 -5.30
N ASN A 172 10.27 10.04 -4.88
CA ASN A 172 11.35 10.88 -4.33
C ASN A 172 11.93 11.83 -5.38
N LYS A 173 12.14 11.36 -6.62
CA LYS A 173 12.54 12.22 -7.75
C LYS A 173 11.53 13.33 -8.01
N LYS A 174 10.25 13.03 -7.88
CA LYS A 174 9.18 13.99 -8.14
C LYS A 174 8.92 14.95 -6.97
N TYR A 175 9.09 14.48 -5.74
CA TYR A 175 8.75 15.20 -4.50
C TYR A 175 9.86 15.12 -3.45
N PRO A 176 11.09 15.60 -3.75
CA PRO A 176 12.27 15.37 -2.90
C PRO A 176 12.17 16.00 -1.50
N ARG A 177 11.30 17.03 -1.33
CA ARG A 177 11.07 17.68 -0.03
C ARG A 177 9.98 17.02 0.81
N ALA A 178 9.12 16.18 0.20
CA ALA A 178 7.99 15.54 0.87
C ALA A 178 8.31 14.10 1.29
N LEU A 179 9.37 13.51 0.76
CA LEU A 179 9.77 12.12 1.01
C LEU A 179 11.24 12.08 1.41
N ARG A 180 11.54 11.34 2.49
CA ARG A 180 12.89 11.18 3.01
C ARG A 180 13.21 9.71 3.25
N TYR A 181 14.30 9.23 2.65
CA TYR A 181 14.76 7.86 2.85
C TYR A 181 15.68 7.79 4.07
N GLU A 182 15.30 6.99 5.06
CA GLU A 182 16.09 6.78 6.28
C GLU A 182 16.13 5.29 6.65
N PRO A 183 17.05 4.52 6.05
CA PRO A 183 17.21 3.09 6.34
C PRO A 183 17.69 2.83 7.77
N SER A 184 18.35 3.80 8.41
CA SER A 184 18.82 3.72 9.80
C SER A 184 17.70 3.56 10.83
N LYS A 185 16.44 3.83 10.45
CA LYS A 185 15.27 3.58 11.29
C LYS A 185 14.76 2.15 11.23
N LEU A 186 15.38 1.29 10.41
CA LEU A 186 15.19 -0.15 10.49
C LEU A 186 15.83 -0.69 11.79
N PRO A 187 15.35 -1.84 12.31
CA PRO A 187 16.06 -2.56 13.37
C PRO A 187 17.51 -2.80 12.97
N LYS A 188 18.43 -2.57 13.91
CA LYS A 188 19.81 -3.03 13.76
C LYS A 188 19.78 -4.53 14.05
N SER A 189 20.06 -5.34 13.05
CA SER A 189 20.24 -6.79 13.18
C SER A 189 21.55 -7.09 13.87
#